data_7a84536d9bc7c678054a6ceaf8bd55e4
#
_entry.id   7a84536d9bc7c678054a6ceaf8bd55e4
#
_cell.length_a   1.000
_cell.length_b   1.000
_cell.length_c   1.000
_cell.angle_alpha   90.00
_cell.angle_beta   90.00
_cell.angle_gamma   90.00
#
_symmetry.space_group_name_H-M   'P 1'
#
loop_
_entity.id
_entity.type
_entity.pdbx_description
1 polymer ?
#
loop_
_entity_poly.entity_id
_entity_poly.type
_entity_poly.pdbx_seq_one_letter_code
_entity_poly.pdbx_strand_id
1 'polypeptide(L)'
;MWNGKPDSIKTKSLGRDINVYFMFDFPFKTNKKLSVGIGAGIGSASVFFDRGSVDIAGNANRLVFNNLDTLQHYKKYKLATAYVEAPVELRYVQNPERSDRSFKFAIGAKVGALIDVHTRAKELRDKNGNSLNNSTEKIKQKKYFNTNRLSLTARVGWGNFSLYGQYQVTGLLKDGFGAVIRPYTFGLTLSGL
;
A
#
# COMPACT_ATOMS: atom_id res chain seq x y z
N MET A 1 2.66 -5.57 -3.50
CA MET A 1 3.78 -5.94 -4.40
C MET A 1 4.18 -4.75 -5.25
N TRP A 2 5.38 -4.74 -5.86
CA TRP A 2 5.90 -3.60 -6.62
C TRP A 2 6.14 -3.98 -8.08
N ASN A 3 5.46 -3.32 -9.00
CA ASN A 3 5.72 -3.41 -10.43
C ASN A 3 6.77 -2.34 -10.82
N GLY A 4 7.74 -2.68 -11.68
CA GLY A 4 8.80 -1.77 -12.11
C GLY A 4 9.95 -1.60 -11.11
N LYS A 5 10.07 -2.47 -10.11
CA LYS A 5 11.23 -2.44 -9.20
C LYS A 5 12.50 -2.91 -9.96
N PRO A 6 13.68 -2.34 -9.65
CA PRO A 6 14.95 -2.88 -10.13
C PRO A 6 15.19 -4.32 -9.68
N ASP A 7 15.81 -5.15 -10.52
CA ASP A 7 16.07 -6.58 -10.24
C ASP A 7 16.99 -6.80 -9.03
N SER A 8 17.83 -5.81 -8.72
CA SER A 8 18.70 -5.81 -7.55
C SER A 8 17.96 -5.75 -6.22
N ILE A 9 16.64 -5.43 -6.25
CA ILE A 9 15.84 -5.28 -5.02
C ILE A 9 15.07 -6.56 -4.75
N LYS A 10 15.51 -7.30 -3.74
CA LYS A 10 14.77 -8.45 -3.23
C LYS A 10 13.77 -7.99 -2.16
N THR A 11 12.48 -7.98 -2.52
CA THR A 11 11.40 -7.76 -1.55
C THR A 11 10.80 -9.09 -1.12
N LYS A 12 10.44 -9.23 0.15
CA LYS A 12 9.64 -10.39 0.61
C LYS A 12 8.29 -10.36 -0.07
N SER A 13 7.78 -11.54 -0.43
CA SER A 13 6.59 -11.70 -1.26
C SER A 13 5.32 -11.04 -0.68
N LEU A 14 5.22 -10.92 0.64
CA LEU A 14 4.05 -10.38 1.34
C LEU A 14 4.38 -9.03 1.99
N GLY A 15 3.93 -7.94 1.36
CA GLY A 15 3.71 -6.66 2.03
C GLY A 15 2.52 -6.77 2.99
N ARG A 16 2.38 -5.80 3.89
CA ARG A 16 1.22 -5.67 4.76
C ARG A 16 0.60 -4.31 4.55
N ASP A 17 -0.65 -4.32 4.10
CA ASP A 17 -1.43 -3.11 3.87
C ASP A 17 -2.66 -3.15 4.77
N ILE A 18 -2.94 -2.03 5.43
CA ILE A 18 -4.11 -1.84 6.27
C ILE A 18 -4.76 -0.54 5.84
N ASN A 19 -6.05 -0.60 5.52
CA ASN A 19 -6.83 0.56 5.10
C ASN A 19 -8.12 0.62 5.92
N VAL A 20 -8.46 1.82 6.38
CA VAL A 20 -9.71 2.08 7.12
C VAL A 20 -10.38 3.28 6.49
N TYR A 21 -11.65 3.13 6.07
CA TYR A 21 -12.43 4.17 5.42
C TYR A 21 -13.81 4.31 6.04
N PHE A 22 -14.27 5.55 6.15
CA PHE A 22 -15.67 5.88 6.31
C PHE A 22 -16.25 6.19 4.93
N MET A 23 -17.29 5.44 4.55
CA MET A 23 -17.89 5.53 3.23
C MET A 23 -19.37 5.87 3.36
N PHE A 24 -19.82 6.83 2.57
CA PHE A 24 -21.23 7.13 2.36
C PHE A 24 -21.67 6.50 1.05
N ASP A 25 -22.83 5.87 1.05
CA ASP A 25 -23.40 5.21 -0.12
C ASP A 25 -24.62 5.97 -0.63
N PHE A 26 -24.65 6.29 -1.92
CA PHE A 26 -25.71 7.04 -2.57
C PHE A 26 -26.34 6.18 -3.66
N PRO A 27 -27.45 5.45 -3.35
CA PRO A 27 -28.14 4.62 -4.34
C PRO A 27 -28.79 5.48 -5.45
N PHE A 28 -28.75 4.98 -6.69
CA PHE A 28 -29.44 5.64 -7.78
C PHE A 28 -30.96 5.46 -7.65
N LYS A 29 -31.72 6.54 -7.83
CA LYS A 29 -33.19 6.53 -7.76
C LYS A 29 -33.82 5.58 -8.77
N THR A 30 -33.25 5.50 -9.97
CA THR A 30 -33.74 4.68 -11.09
C THR A 30 -33.40 3.19 -10.90
N ASN A 31 -32.29 2.88 -10.26
CA ASN A 31 -31.84 1.49 -10.05
C ASN A 31 -31.15 1.36 -8.70
N LYS A 32 -31.87 0.91 -7.70
CA LYS A 32 -31.35 0.73 -6.34
C LYS A 32 -30.22 -0.31 -6.21
N LYS A 33 -30.00 -1.13 -7.25
CA LYS A 33 -28.87 -2.08 -7.30
C LYS A 33 -27.52 -1.39 -7.54
N LEU A 34 -27.57 -0.16 -8.05
CA LEU A 34 -26.38 0.65 -8.31
C LEU A 34 -26.31 1.79 -7.31
N SER A 35 -25.12 2.07 -6.85
CA SER A 35 -24.84 3.22 -5.96
C SER A 35 -23.45 3.80 -6.23
N VAL A 36 -23.27 5.03 -5.78
CA VAL A 36 -21.95 5.68 -5.72
C VAL A 36 -21.53 5.77 -4.27
N GLY A 37 -20.40 5.14 -3.94
CA GLY A 37 -19.76 5.28 -2.65
C GLY A 37 -18.69 6.36 -2.67
N ILE A 38 -18.75 7.30 -1.72
CA ILE A 38 -17.74 8.35 -1.54
C ILE A 38 -17.31 8.32 -0.09
N GLY A 39 -16.03 8.49 0.18
CA GLY A 39 -15.55 8.44 1.55
C GLY A 39 -14.22 9.10 1.80
N ALA A 40 -13.75 8.95 3.01
CA ALA A 40 -12.42 9.35 3.44
C ALA A 40 -11.84 8.32 4.41
N GLY A 41 -10.52 8.23 4.46
CA GLY A 41 -9.85 7.32 5.38
C GLY A 41 -8.34 7.38 5.32
N ILE A 42 -7.73 6.36 5.91
CA ILE A 42 -6.29 6.22 6.00
C ILE A 42 -5.88 4.87 5.44
N GLY A 43 -4.89 4.89 4.54
CA GLY A 43 -4.23 3.70 4.03
C GLY A 43 -2.77 3.66 4.46
N SER A 44 -2.32 2.51 4.96
CA SER A 44 -0.92 2.26 5.30
C SER A 44 -0.42 1.02 4.59
N ALA A 45 0.71 1.14 3.90
CA ALA A 45 1.37 0.05 3.19
C ALA A 45 2.79 -0.15 3.73
N SER A 46 3.18 -1.39 3.98
CA SER A 46 4.51 -1.77 4.43
C SER A 46 5.10 -2.83 3.51
N VAL A 47 6.28 -2.56 2.97
CA VAL A 47 7.05 -3.51 2.16
C VAL A 47 8.28 -3.95 2.94
N PHE A 48 8.49 -5.26 3.00
CA PHE A 48 9.63 -5.86 3.66
C PHE A 48 10.70 -6.22 2.63
N PHE A 49 11.94 -5.90 2.95
CA PHE A 49 13.08 -6.24 2.13
C PHE A 49 13.73 -7.53 2.63
N ASP A 50 14.25 -8.30 1.69
CA ASP A 50 15.06 -9.46 1.99
C ASP A 50 16.52 -9.11 1.71
N ARG A 51 17.34 -9.04 2.79
CA ARG A 51 18.76 -8.64 2.74
C ARG A 51 19.05 -7.36 1.97
N GLY A 52 18.12 -6.41 2.00
CA GLY A 52 18.27 -5.10 1.37
C GLY A 52 17.88 -3.97 2.28
N SER A 53 18.37 -2.77 2.01
CA SER A 53 17.97 -1.53 2.67
C SER A 53 17.74 -0.42 1.66
N VAL A 54 17.02 0.61 2.10
CA VAL A 54 16.73 1.79 1.31
C VAL A 54 17.19 3.01 2.09
N ASP A 55 18.12 3.76 1.53
CA ASP A 55 18.58 5.00 2.16
C ASP A 55 17.62 6.15 1.79
N ILE A 56 16.72 6.46 2.73
CA ILE A 56 15.81 7.60 2.59
C ILE A 56 16.35 8.88 3.23
N ALA A 57 17.42 8.80 4.03
CA ALA A 57 18.01 9.93 4.73
C ALA A 57 19.15 10.62 3.96
N GLY A 58 19.74 9.92 3.00
CA GLY A 58 20.86 10.41 2.22
C GLY A 58 20.55 11.65 1.40
N ASN A 59 21.59 12.44 1.09
CA ASN A 59 21.49 13.62 0.25
C ASN A 59 21.64 13.33 -1.26
N ALA A 60 21.60 12.04 -1.64
CA ALA A 60 21.72 11.66 -3.04
C ALA A 60 20.56 12.20 -3.88
N ASN A 61 20.83 12.46 -5.16
CA ASN A 61 19.81 12.90 -6.12
C ASN A 61 18.83 11.77 -6.51
N ARG A 62 19.08 10.53 -6.07
CA ARG A 62 18.23 9.37 -6.32
C ARG A 62 18.13 8.53 -5.07
N LEU A 63 16.99 7.85 -4.92
CA LEU A 63 16.79 6.88 -3.85
C LEU A 63 17.73 5.70 -4.06
N VAL A 64 18.62 5.47 -3.08
CA VAL A 64 19.61 4.40 -3.15
C VAL A 64 19.05 3.15 -2.48
N PHE A 65 19.09 2.05 -3.23
CA PHE A 65 18.78 0.73 -2.73
C PHE A 65 20.08 -0.04 -2.55
N ASN A 66 20.38 -0.44 -1.33
CA ASN A 66 21.58 -1.19 -1.00
C ASN A 66 21.26 -2.68 -0.94
N ASN A 67 22.02 -3.48 -1.67
CA ASN A 67 22.02 -4.92 -1.50
C ASN A 67 23.02 -5.28 -0.38
N LEU A 68 22.56 -5.93 0.66
CA LEU A 68 23.34 -6.29 1.85
C LEU A 68 23.69 -7.79 1.89
N ASP A 69 23.61 -8.48 0.75
CA ASP A 69 23.81 -9.94 0.68
C ASP A 69 25.20 -10.41 1.13
N THR A 70 26.21 -9.53 1.08
CA THR A 70 27.61 -9.96 1.17
C THR A 70 28.29 -9.74 2.53
N LEU A 71 27.79 -8.85 3.38
CA LEU A 71 28.52 -8.50 4.63
C LEU A 71 27.63 -8.52 5.87
N GLN A 72 26.70 -7.60 5.95
CA GLN A 72 25.81 -7.42 7.11
C GLN A 72 24.40 -7.19 6.62
N HIS A 73 23.40 -7.75 7.28
CA HIS A 73 22.01 -7.55 6.91
C HIS A 73 21.13 -7.37 8.13
N TYR A 74 20.00 -6.69 7.92
CA TYR A 74 19.01 -6.55 8.98
C TYR A 74 18.12 -7.79 9.03
N LYS A 75 17.84 -8.32 10.21
CA LYS A 75 16.86 -9.39 10.44
C LYS A 75 15.49 -9.01 9.90
N LYS A 76 15.10 -7.73 10.06
CA LYS A 76 13.88 -7.16 9.48
C LYS A 76 14.15 -5.74 9.03
N TYR A 77 13.92 -5.48 7.76
CA TYR A 77 13.93 -4.13 7.20
C TYR A 77 12.63 -3.88 6.46
N LYS A 78 11.98 -2.77 6.75
CA LYS A 78 10.74 -2.37 6.07
C LYS A 78 10.74 -0.91 5.69
N LEU A 79 10.08 -0.62 4.58
CA LEU A 79 9.63 0.72 4.20
C LEU A 79 8.11 0.76 4.42
N ALA A 80 7.65 1.74 5.18
CA ALA A 80 6.23 1.97 5.41
C ALA A 80 5.83 3.35 4.89
N THR A 81 4.67 3.42 4.24
CA THR A 81 4.04 4.65 3.77
C THR A 81 2.63 4.75 4.31
N ALA A 82 2.18 5.95 4.65
CA ALA A 82 0.80 6.19 5.06
C ALA A 82 0.23 7.38 4.29
N TYR A 83 -1.05 7.25 3.90
CA TYR A 83 -1.78 8.25 3.12
C TYR A 83 -3.14 8.53 3.77
N VAL A 84 -3.57 9.78 3.76
CA VAL A 84 -4.99 10.13 3.86
C VAL A 84 -5.57 9.98 2.46
N GLU A 85 -6.71 9.34 2.33
CA GLU A 85 -7.29 8.96 1.04
C GLU A 85 -8.77 9.29 0.96
N ALA A 86 -9.22 9.67 -0.23
CA ALA A 86 -10.61 9.83 -0.59
C ALA A 86 -10.98 8.83 -1.71
N PRO A 87 -11.63 7.71 -1.39
CA PRO A 87 -12.15 6.77 -2.36
C PRO A 87 -13.48 7.23 -2.96
N VAL A 88 -13.66 6.94 -4.25
CA VAL A 88 -14.93 7.04 -4.98
C VAL A 88 -15.13 5.72 -5.69
N GLU A 89 -16.28 5.07 -5.48
CA GLU A 89 -16.59 3.76 -6.03
C GLU A 89 -17.97 3.73 -6.68
N LEU A 90 -18.08 3.10 -7.85
CA LEU A 90 -19.34 2.64 -8.40
C LEU A 90 -19.59 1.22 -7.88
N ARG A 91 -20.71 1.02 -7.22
CA ARG A 91 -21.08 -0.21 -6.52
C ARG A 91 -22.30 -0.84 -7.16
N TYR A 92 -22.29 -2.16 -7.23
CA TYR A 92 -23.43 -2.98 -7.61
C TYR A 92 -23.72 -3.97 -6.49
N VAL A 93 -25.00 -4.07 -6.11
CA VAL A 93 -25.51 -5.05 -5.15
C VAL A 93 -26.67 -5.80 -5.80
N GLN A 94 -26.57 -7.11 -5.86
CA GLN A 94 -27.57 -7.94 -6.52
C GLN A 94 -28.95 -7.81 -5.89
N ASN A 95 -29.03 -7.80 -4.55
CA ASN A 95 -30.27 -7.57 -3.82
C ASN A 95 -30.04 -6.51 -2.72
N PRO A 96 -30.46 -5.26 -2.94
CA PRO A 96 -30.29 -4.17 -1.98
C PRO A 96 -31.02 -4.39 -0.64
N GLU A 97 -32.15 -5.09 -0.66
CA GLU A 97 -32.96 -5.35 0.55
C GLU A 97 -32.31 -6.37 1.49
N ARG A 98 -31.43 -7.23 0.96
CA ARG A 98 -30.67 -8.24 1.69
C ARG A 98 -29.19 -8.14 1.36
N SER A 99 -28.61 -6.96 1.56
CA SER A 99 -27.23 -6.68 1.18
C SER A 99 -26.22 -7.55 1.93
N ASP A 100 -26.58 -8.01 3.14
CA ASP A 100 -25.80 -8.93 3.98
C ASP A 100 -25.65 -10.35 3.39
N ARG A 101 -26.52 -10.72 2.43
CA ARG A 101 -26.52 -12.03 1.75
C ARG A 101 -26.50 -11.93 0.25
N SER A 102 -25.96 -10.85 -0.27
CA SER A 102 -25.98 -10.56 -1.71
C SER A 102 -24.59 -10.54 -2.30
N PHE A 103 -24.50 -10.89 -3.57
CA PHE A 103 -23.31 -10.63 -4.36
C PHE A 103 -23.11 -9.13 -4.54
N LYS A 104 -21.86 -8.70 -4.37
CA LYS A 104 -21.46 -7.29 -4.48
C LYS A 104 -20.25 -7.16 -5.38
N PHE A 105 -20.28 -6.13 -6.19
CA PHE A 105 -19.15 -5.72 -7.03
C PHE A 105 -18.95 -4.21 -6.91
N ALA A 106 -17.71 -3.76 -6.90
CA ALA A 106 -17.40 -2.34 -6.93
C ALA A 106 -16.11 -2.10 -7.73
N ILE A 107 -16.12 -1.03 -8.50
CA ILE A 107 -14.95 -0.47 -9.16
C ILE A 107 -14.83 0.99 -8.76
N GLY A 108 -13.62 1.48 -8.64
CA GLY A 108 -13.44 2.86 -8.23
C GLY A 108 -12.02 3.36 -8.38
N ALA A 109 -11.85 4.58 -7.94
CA ALA A 109 -10.56 5.24 -7.83
C ALA A 109 -10.43 5.86 -6.46
N LYS A 110 -9.20 6.04 -6.00
CA LYS A 110 -8.91 6.79 -4.80
C LYS A 110 -7.73 7.72 -5.01
N VAL A 111 -7.90 8.93 -4.54
CA VAL A 111 -6.84 9.93 -4.44
C VAL A 111 -6.32 9.97 -3.01
N GLY A 112 -5.03 10.17 -2.84
CA GLY A 112 -4.44 10.22 -1.51
C GLY A 112 -3.31 11.22 -1.41
N ALA A 113 -3.13 11.76 -0.21
CA ALA A 113 -2.02 12.62 0.18
C ALA A 113 -1.11 11.91 1.18
N LEU A 114 0.19 11.93 0.94
CA LEU A 114 1.21 11.28 1.76
C LEU A 114 1.37 11.97 3.11
N ILE A 115 1.10 11.26 4.20
CA ILE A 115 1.23 11.77 5.56
C ILE A 115 2.50 11.29 6.28
N ASP A 116 2.93 10.05 6.02
CA ASP A 116 4.15 9.51 6.66
C ASP A 116 4.89 8.56 5.72
N VAL A 117 6.22 8.66 5.75
CA VAL A 117 7.14 7.66 5.17
C VAL A 117 8.24 7.40 6.17
N HIS A 118 8.44 6.13 6.49
CA HIS A 118 9.56 5.75 7.32
C HIS A 118 10.12 4.38 6.95
N THR A 119 11.42 4.23 7.18
CA THR A 119 12.06 2.92 7.24
C THR A 119 12.18 2.47 8.69
N ARG A 120 12.15 1.17 8.90
CA ARG A 120 12.42 0.55 10.19
C ARG A 120 13.35 -0.63 9.99
N ALA A 121 14.55 -0.50 10.52
CA ALA A 121 15.56 -1.55 10.60
C ALA A 121 15.54 -2.16 12.01
N LYS A 122 15.59 -3.47 12.09
CA LYS A 122 15.66 -4.18 13.39
C LYS A 122 16.77 -5.21 13.33
N GLU A 123 17.62 -5.20 14.38
CA GLU A 123 18.67 -6.18 14.63
C GLU A 123 19.62 -6.36 13.43
N LEU A 124 20.78 -5.72 13.49
CA LEU A 124 21.85 -5.90 12.52
C LEU A 124 22.54 -7.23 12.77
N ARG A 125 22.72 -8.04 11.71
CA ARG A 125 23.36 -9.36 11.76
C ARG A 125 24.56 -9.43 10.83
N ASP A 126 25.52 -10.26 11.18
CA ASP A 126 26.62 -10.63 10.28
C ASP A 126 26.15 -11.59 9.16
N LYS A 127 27.07 -11.97 8.27
CA LYS A 127 26.81 -12.95 7.20
C LYS A 127 26.38 -14.34 7.72
N ASN A 128 26.77 -14.70 8.94
CA ASN A 128 26.49 -15.99 9.59
C ASN A 128 25.15 -15.96 10.35
N GLY A 129 24.50 -14.79 10.45
CA GLY A 129 23.24 -14.64 11.16
C GLY A 129 23.36 -14.29 12.63
N ASN A 130 24.59 -14.08 13.17
CA ASN A 130 24.81 -13.64 14.53
C ASN A 130 24.42 -12.18 14.71
N SER A 131 23.85 -11.83 15.85
CA SER A 131 23.44 -10.47 16.14
C SER A 131 24.65 -9.60 16.47
N LEU A 132 24.88 -8.56 15.66
CA LEU A 132 25.92 -7.55 15.91
C LEU A 132 25.37 -6.41 16.76
N ASN A 133 24.11 -6.03 16.53
CA ASN A 133 23.46 -4.98 17.29
C ASN A 133 21.93 -5.23 17.31
N ASN A 134 21.36 -5.33 18.51
CA ASN A 134 19.91 -5.54 18.72
C ASN A 134 19.14 -4.23 18.86
N SER A 135 19.53 -3.19 18.14
CA SER A 135 18.82 -1.92 18.10
C SER A 135 17.68 -1.92 17.08
N THR A 136 16.73 -1.03 17.29
CA THR A 136 15.70 -0.71 16.30
C THR A 136 15.89 0.74 15.87
N GLU A 137 16.19 0.94 14.61
CA GLU A 137 16.36 2.26 14.02
C GLU A 137 15.12 2.60 13.18
N LYS A 138 14.61 3.82 13.31
CA LYS A 138 13.50 4.36 12.54
C LYS A 138 13.91 5.69 11.94
N ILE A 139 13.91 5.78 10.61
CA ILE A 139 14.22 6.98 9.87
C ILE A 139 12.95 7.44 9.17
N LYS A 140 12.62 8.73 9.26
CA LYS A 140 11.46 9.36 8.57
C LYS A 140 11.96 10.37 7.57
N GLN A 141 11.59 10.22 6.29
CA GLN A 141 11.89 11.18 5.24
C GLN A 141 10.96 10.99 4.06
N LYS A 142 10.34 12.09 3.57
CA LYS A 142 9.40 12.09 2.45
C LYS A 142 10.00 12.58 1.13
N LYS A 143 11.25 13.05 1.14
CA LYS A 143 11.91 13.76 0.03
C LYS A 143 11.71 13.09 -1.33
N TYR A 144 11.90 11.78 -1.39
CA TYR A 144 11.90 10.99 -2.62
C TYR A 144 10.52 10.51 -3.07
N PHE A 145 9.51 10.58 -2.20
CA PHE A 145 8.21 9.97 -2.42
C PHE A 145 7.20 10.95 -2.98
N ASN A 146 6.34 10.46 -3.88
CA ASN A 146 5.22 11.23 -4.38
C ASN A 146 4.28 11.62 -3.26
N THR A 147 3.95 12.92 -3.20
CA THR A 147 3.01 13.45 -2.20
C THR A 147 1.59 13.00 -2.52
N ASN A 148 1.25 12.94 -3.81
CA ASN A 148 -0.08 12.57 -4.26
C ASN A 148 -0.09 11.14 -4.81
N ARG A 149 -1.14 10.40 -4.51
CA ARG A 149 -1.38 9.04 -4.99
C ARG A 149 -2.72 8.95 -5.69
N LEU A 150 -2.73 8.38 -6.90
CA LEU A 150 -3.94 7.94 -7.59
C LEU A 150 -3.88 6.43 -7.72
N SER A 151 -4.95 5.76 -7.31
CA SER A 151 -5.07 4.30 -7.41
C SER A 151 -6.43 3.90 -7.98
N LEU A 152 -6.45 2.87 -8.80
CA LEU A 152 -7.66 2.17 -9.21
C LEU A 152 -7.95 1.04 -8.24
N THR A 153 -9.22 0.78 -7.98
CA THR A 153 -9.68 -0.24 -7.04
C THR A 153 -10.78 -1.09 -7.65
N ALA A 154 -10.79 -2.36 -7.29
CA ALA A 154 -11.87 -3.28 -7.63
C ALA A 154 -12.17 -4.18 -6.43
N ARG A 155 -13.45 -4.48 -6.20
CA ARG A 155 -13.90 -5.41 -5.16
C ARG A 155 -14.97 -6.34 -5.73
N VAL A 156 -14.92 -7.59 -5.29
CA VAL A 156 -15.96 -8.59 -5.56
C VAL A 156 -16.17 -9.43 -4.30
N GLY A 157 -17.40 -9.64 -3.92
CA GLY A 157 -17.67 -10.37 -2.70
C GLY A 157 -19.12 -10.75 -2.46
N TRP A 158 -19.34 -11.33 -1.29
CA TRP A 158 -20.63 -11.76 -0.81
C TRP A 158 -20.87 -11.23 0.59
N GLY A 159 -22.03 -10.63 0.81
CA GLY A 159 -22.37 -10.06 2.11
C GLY A 159 -21.35 -9.00 2.55
N ASN A 160 -20.76 -9.20 3.70
CA ASN A 160 -19.81 -8.25 4.29
C ASN A 160 -18.33 -8.51 3.90
N PHE A 161 -18.04 -9.64 3.23
CA PHE A 161 -16.69 -10.01 2.82
C PHE A 161 -16.48 -9.80 1.34
N SER A 162 -15.35 -9.20 0.98
CA SER A 162 -14.97 -8.99 -0.41
C SER A 162 -13.49 -9.24 -0.62
N LEU A 163 -13.15 -9.80 -1.78
CA LEU A 163 -11.81 -9.73 -2.33
C LEU A 163 -11.58 -8.32 -2.87
N TYR A 164 -10.44 -7.77 -2.57
CA TYR A 164 -10.05 -6.41 -2.93
C TYR A 164 -8.78 -6.42 -3.76
N GLY A 165 -8.78 -5.65 -4.83
CA GLY A 165 -7.61 -5.36 -5.66
C GLY A 165 -7.39 -3.87 -5.79
N GLN A 166 -6.12 -3.46 -5.76
CA GLN A 166 -5.70 -2.07 -5.97
C GLN A 166 -4.47 -2.02 -6.87
N TYR A 167 -4.46 -1.06 -7.77
CA TYR A 167 -3.31 -0.71 -8.59
C TYR A 167 -3.02 0.79 -8.49
N GLN A 168 -1.80 1.14 -8.08
CA GLN A 168 -1.38 2.53 -8.02
C GLN A 168 -0.93 2.99 -9.41
N VAL A 169 -1.62 3.99 -9.96
CA VAL A 169 -1.33 4.56 -11.28
C VAL A 169 -0.14 5.50 -11.22
N THR A 170 -0.10 6.36 -10.20
CA THR A 170 1.04 7.26 -9.95
C THR A 170 2.25 6.48 -9.45
N GLY A 171 3.46 6.89 -9.84
CA GLY A 171 4.69 6.31 -9.28
C GLY A 171 4.77 6.48 -7.76
N LEU A 172 5.40 5.53 -7.08
CA LEU A 172 5.70 5.63 -5.64
C LEU A 172 6.71 6.74 -5.37
N LEU A 173 7.72 6.88 -6.25
CA LEU A 173 8.76 7.89 -6.18
C LEU A 173 8.42 9.07 -7.09
N LYS A 174 8.92 10.26 -6.74
CA LYS A 174 8.88 11.43 -7.61
C LYS A 174 9.73 11.20 -8.85
N ASP A 175 9.36 11.85 -9.94
CA ASP A 175 10.10 11.78 -11.19
C ASP A 175 11.56 12.25 -11.00
N GLY A 176 12.49 11.52 -11.59
CA GLY A 176 13.92 11.77 -11.47
C GLY A 176 14.61 11.18 -10.24
N PHE A 177 13.87 10.73 -9.22
CA PHE A 177 14.47 10.21 -7.98
C PHE A 177 14.65 8.68 -7.95
N GLY A 178 14.28 7.97 -8.99
CA GLY A 178 14.49 6.52 -9.08
C GLY A 178 13.66 5.84 -10.16
N ALA A 179 13.58 4.52 -10.10
CA ALA A 179 12.76 3.73 -11.01
C ALA A 179 11.26 4.03 -10.78
N VAL A 180 10.47 3.96 -11.86
CA VAL A 180 9.02 4.12 -11.78
C VAL A 180 8.40 2.86 -11.17
N ILE A 181 8.22 2.88 -9.86
CA ILE A 181 7.62 1.77 -9.11
C ILE A 181 6.13 2.04 -8.96
N ARG A 182 5.28 1.10 -9.41
CA ARG A 182 3.82 1.15 -9.25
C ARG A 182 3.36 -0.01 -8.38
N PRO A 183 3.02 0.25 -7.11
CA PRO A 183 2.53 -0.79 -6.21
C PRO A 183 1.17 -1.35 -6.64
N TYR A 184 0.97 -2.64 -6.41
CA TYR A 184 -0.33 -3.28 -6.47
C TYR A 184 -0.57 -4.14 -5.23
N THR A 185 -1.82 -4.25 -4.83
CA THR A 185 -2.21 -4.93 -3.60
C THR A 185 -3.44 -5.78 -3.85
N PHE A 186 -3.45 -6.98 -3.28
CA PHE A 186 -4.62 -7.84 -3.16
C PHE A 186 -4.87 -8.12 -1.69
N GLY A 187 -6.13 -8.22 -1.31
CA GLY A 187 -6.49 -8.43 0.08
C GLY A 187 -7.97 -8.74 0.27
N LEU A 188 -8.36 -8.75 1.52
CA LEU A 188 -9.74 -8.91 1.96
C LEU A 188 -10.26 -7.59 2.51
N THR A 189 -11.52 -7.29 2.23
CA THR A 189 -12.25 -6.17 2.81
C THR A 189 -13.42 -6.70 3.61
N LEU A 190 -13.57 -6.18 4.82
CA LEU A 190 -14.77 -6.30 5.62
C LEU A 190 -15.51 -4.96 5.52
N SER A 191 -16.71 -4.96 4.98
CA SER A 191 -17.57 -3.77 4.90
C SER A 191 -18.82 -3.97 5.72
N GLY A 192 -19.12 -3.03 6.63
CA GLY A 192 -20.45 -2.89 7.19
C GLY A 192 -21.35 -2.31 6.10
N LEU A 193 -22.58 -2.75 5.96
CA LEU A 193 -23.63 -2.29 5.03
C LEU A 193 -23.19 -2.12 3.57
#